data_ddd37e60202ea72a2aa82197e12949e2
#
_entry.id   ddd37e60202ea72a2aa82197e12949e2
#
_cell.length_a   1.000
_cell.length_b   1.000
_cell.length_c   1.000
_cell.angle_alpha   90.00
_cell.angle_beta   90.00
_cell.angle_gamma   90.00
#
_symmetry.space_group_name_H-M   'P 1'
#
loop_
_entity.id
_entity.type
_entity.pdbx_description
1 polymer ?
#
loop_
_entity_poly.entity_id
_entity_poly.type
_entity_poly.pdbx_seq_one_letter_code
_entity_poly.pdbx_strand_id
1 'polypeptide(L)'
;MKKILHTILFLLPLMAIAQTNFYVYKTDGTVETYAVSDVEKISFTAPEGPEEPVVTSKILTFEDSDAKFSKYTLDYCGVDVEKWSDLIPAADEQAYGASALIYDMVNSSAEYHWSDENNTGLSHTFPYNWGGYSFSGGGMVISNMTTTDEAMLQDTDIYNHQLSILNNSGANGSSNFAIVYNDSQVNPEVKNTLSFADGNAHTIKSMYVCIPAITLYCMINGNDFSQAYDDDDFLKLVATGTKADGRESVVEILLAEGDKYSTWAIDWTKWDLSSLGEVVSVSFHMEEAQIDDYGYAQYYKTPLYFAFDDVEVQ
;
A
#
# COMPACT_ATOMS: atom_id res chain seq x y z
N MET A 1 22.71 -85.28 37.10
CA MET A 1 21.30 -85.02 37.47
C MET A 1 21.25 -83.48 37.84
N LYS A 2 20.77 -82.68 36.89
CA LYS A 2 20.60 -81.24 37.13
C LYS A 2 19.17 -80.93 37.60
N LYS A 3 19.03 -80.36 38.78
CA LYS A 3 17.74 -79.96 39.32
C LYS A 3 17.36 -78.60 38.71
N ILE A 4 16.23 -78.56 37.96
CA ILE A 4 15.64 -77.30 37.47
C ILE A 4 14.74 -76.76 38.55
N LEU A 5 15.13 -75.56 39.07
CA LEU A 5 14.34 -74.81 40.04
C LEU A 5 13.38 -73.90 39.25
N HIS A 6 12.09 -74.18 39.31
CA HIS A 6 11.07 -73.31 38.70
C HIS A 6 10.72 -72.22 39.68
N THR A 7 11.13 -71.00 39.41
CA THR A 7 10.68 -69.80 40.14
C THR A 7 9.38 -69.34 39.52
N ILE A 8 8.28 -69.52 40.20
CA ILE A 8 6.98 -68.96 39.83
C ILE A 8 6.96 -67.52 40.29
N LEU A 9 7.07 -66.58 39.32
CA LEU A 9 6.90 -65.16 39.57
C LEU A 9 5.41 -64.83 39.65
N PHE A 10 4.89 -64.57 40.84
CA PHE A 10 3.56 -64.06 41.06
C PHE A 10 3.50 -62.60 40.57
N LEU A 11 2.90 -62.37 39.40
CA LEU A 11 2.45 -61.06 38.99
C LEU A 11 1.17 -60.72 39.75
N LEU A 12 1.33 -59.96 40.83
CA LEU A 12 0.21 -59.28 41.45
C LEU A 12 -0.21 -58.16 40.51
N PRO A 13 -1.50 -58.02 40.12
CA PRO A 13 -1.96 -56.86 39.41
C PRO A 13 -1.87 -55.70 40.43
N LEU A 14 -0.97 -54.72 40.15
CA LEU A 14 -1.01 -53.40 40.74
C LEU A 14 -2.32 -52.77 40.32
N MET A 15 -3.35 -52.89 41.16
CA MET A 15 -4.55 -52.05 41.06
C MET A 15 -4.05 -50.62 41.32
N ALA A 16 -3.69 -49.89 40.28
CA ALA A 16 -3.59 -48.47 40.38
C ALA A 16 -4.99 -47.94 40.71
N ILE A 17 -5.20 -47.57 41.95
CA ILE A 17 -6.40 -46.78 42.34
C ILE A 17 -6.23 -45.46 41.60
N ALA A 18 -6.87 -45.37 40.44
CA ALA A 18 -6.92 -44.09 39.71
C ALA A 18 -7.60 -43.07 40.65
N GLN A 19 -6.89 -42.09 41.05
CA GLN A 19 -7.43 -40.99 41.85
C GLN A 19 -8.53 -40.34 40.99
N THR A 20 -9.75 -40.39 41.45
CA THR A 20 -10.94 -39.93 40.71
C THR A 20 -11.18 -38.43 40.83
N ASN A 21 -10.54 -37.81 41.84
CA ASN A 21 -10.69 -36.39 42.16
C ASN A 21 -9.32 -35.75 42.43
N PHE A 22 -9.16 -34.47 42.08
CA PHE A 22 -8.12 -33.64 42.58
C PHE A 22 -8.71 -32.50 43.44
N TYR A 23 -7.92 -31.94 44.34
CA TYR A 23 -8.36 -30.98 45.34
C TYR A 23 -7.54 -29.69 45.25
N VAL A 24 -8.23 -28.55 45.19
CA VAL A 24 -7.60 -27.22 45.24
C VAL A 24 -7.81 -26.63 46.63
N TYR A 25 -6.71 -26.50 47.38
CA TYR A 25 -6.70 -25.85 48.68
C TYR A 25 -6.50 -24.35 48.49
N LYS A 26 -7.49 -23.56 48.91
CA LYS A 26 -7.42 -22.10 48.81
C LYS A 26 -6.81 -21.49 50.06
N THR A 27 -6.29 -20.30 49.95
CA THR A 27 -5.65 -19.55 51.05
C THR A 27 -6.65 -19.12 52.15
N ASP A 28 -7.95 -19.11 51.87
CA ASP A 28 -9.03 -18.87 52.84
C ASP A 28 -9.42 -20.11 53.64
N GLY A 29 -8.74 -21.24 53.45
CA GLY A 29 -8.97 -22.51 54.08
C GLY A 29 -10.07 -23.38 53.47
N THR A 30 -10.69 -22.94 52.37
CA THR A 30 -11.68 -23.74 51.65
C THR A 30 -10.99 -24.72 50.69
N VAL A 31 -11.67 -25.85 50.41
CA VAL A 31 -11.19 -26.89 49.48
C VAL A 31 -12.22 -27.11 48.39
N GLU A 32 -11.80 -26.93 47.13
CA GLU A 32 -12.61 -27.30 45.98
C GLU A 32 -12.18 -28.65 45.43
N THR A 33 -13.17 -29.47 45.08
CA THR A 33 -12.97 -30.83 44.59
C THR A 33 -13.43 -30.89 43.13
N TYR A 34 -12.58 -31.43 42.25
CA TYR A 34 -12.88 -31.64 40.84
C TYR A 34 -12.73 -33.11 40.51
N ALA A 35 -13.66 -33.69 39.76
CA ALA A 35 -13.47 -35.01 39.20
C ALA A 35 -12.41 -34.95 38.09
N VAL A 36 -11.47 -35.88 38.09
CA VAL A 36 -10.40 -35.92 37.06
C VAL A 36 -10.99 -36.09 35.66
N SER A 37 -12.16 -36.74 35.52
CA SER A 37 -12.87 -36.87 34.25
C SER A 37 -13.38 -35.56 33.67
N ASP A 38 -13.52 -34.52 34.50
CA ASP A 38 -14.10 -33.23 34.12
C ASP A 38 -13.00 -32.19 33.82
N VAL A 39 -11.75 -32.59 33.94
CA VAL A 39 -10.59 -31.73 33.76
C VAL A 39 -9.79 -32.18 32.55
N GLU A 40 -9.81 -31.36 31.50
CA GLU A 40 -9.03 -31.60 30.30
C GLU A 40 -7.56 -31.21 30.50
N LYS A 41 -7.29 -30.09 31.18
CA LYS A 41 -5.93 -29.56 31.36
C LYS A 41 -5.86 -28.73 32.66
N ILE A 42 -4.77 -28.87 33.38
CA ILE A 42 -4.38 -27.96 34.46
C ILE A 42 -3.23 -27.11 33.98
N SER A 43 -3.38 -25.78 34.01
CA SER A 43 -2.34 -24.83 33.64
C SER A 43 -2.13 -23.84 34.78
N PHE A 44 -0.88 -23.50 35.06
CA PHE A 44 -0.49 -22.45 36.00
C PHE A 44 -0.21 -21.12 35.30
N THR A 45 -0.38 -21.08 33.98
CA THR A 45 -0.41 -19.85 33.19
C THR A 45 -1.87 -19.47 32.93
N ALA A 46 -2.14 -18.17 32.85
CA ALA A 46 -3.47 -17.70 32.46
C ALA A 46 -3.88 -18.38 31.14
N PRO A 47 -5.15 -18.77 30.96
CA PRO A 47 -5.59 -19.23 29.65
C PRO A 47 -5.25 -18.15 28.64
N GLU A 48 -4.61 -18.54 27.56
CA GLU A 48 -4.54 -17.67 26.39
C GLU A 48 -5.99 -17.33 26.06
N GLY A 49 -6.30 -16.04 25.98
CA GLY A 49 -7.62 -15.59 25.53
C GLY A 49 -7.97 -16.29 24.22
N PRO A 50 -9.23 -16.28 23.78
CA PRO A 50 -9.56 -16.81 22.48
C PRO A 50 -8.55 -16.22 21.50
N GLU A 51 -7.85 -17.08 20.75
CA GLU A 51 -6.94 -16.60 19.70
C GLU A 51 -7.73 -15.60 18.89
N GLU A 52 -7.33 -14.34 18.95
CA GLU A 52 -7.90 -13.37 18.01
C GLU A 52 -7.67 -13.95 16.62
N PRO A 53 -8.69 -13.95 15.74
CA PRO A 53 -8.52 -14.48 14.40
C PRO A 53 -7.26 -13.84 13.81
N VAL A 54 -6.30 -14.67 13.39
CA VAL A 54 -5.10 -14.19 12.71
C VAL A 54 -5.59 -13.56 11.41
N VAL A 55 -5.77 -12.25 11.43
CA VAL A 55 -6.13 -11.49 10.24
C VAL A 55 -4.84 -11.39 9.42
N THR A 56 -4.79 -12.17 8.36
CA THR A 56 -3.64 -12.14 7.43
C THR A 56 -3.74 -10.89 6.58
N SER A 57 -2.68 -10.09 6.61
CA SER A 57 -2.54 -8.97 5.66
C SER A 57 -2.38 -9.49 4.23
N LYS A 58 -2.93 -8.74 3.29
CA LYS A 58 -2.74 -8.90 1.85
C LYS A 58 -1.95 -7.70 1.35
N ILE A 59 -1.17 -7.88 0.31
CA ILE A 59 -0.33 -6.82 -0.25
C ILE A 59 -0.64 -6.66 -1.74
N LEU A 60 -0.86 -5.42 -2.16
CA LEU A 60 -0.89 -5.03 -3.57
C LEU A 60 0.54 -4.69 -3.98
N THR A 61 1.16 -5.54 -4.78
CA THR A 61 2.57 -5.47 -5.17
C THR A 61 2.77 -5.01 -6.60
N PHE A 62 1.71 -4.90 -7.40
CA PHE A 62 1.75 -4.69 -8.85
C PHE A 62 2.58 -5.71 -9.64
N GLU A 63 3.01 -6.81 -9.01
CA GLU A 63 3.80 -7.83 -9.66
C GLU A 63 2.94 -8.81 -10.47
N ASP A 64 3.38 -9.13 -11.68
CA ASP A 64 2.69 -10.07 -12.58
C ASP A 64 2.49 -11.44 -11.95
N SER A 65 3.44 -11.90 -11.12
CA SER A 65 3.35 -13.17 -10.39
C SER A 65 2.24 -13.20 -9.35
N ASP A 66 1.89 -12.03 -8.82
CA ASP A 66 0.89 -11.84 -7.78
C ASP A 66 -0.45 -11.35 -8.33
N ALA A 67 -0.52 -11.11 -9.63
CA ALA A 67 -1.76 -10.71 -10.30
C ALA A 67 -2.85 -11.77 -10.10
N LYS A 68 -3.94 -11.38 -9.47
CA LYS A 68 -5.10 -12.23 -9.18
C LYS A 68 -6.40 -11.65 -9.75
N PHE A 69 -6.28 -10.65 -10.61
CA PHE A 69 -7.42 -10.07 -11.29
C PHE A 69 -7.80 -10.88 -12.52
N SER A 70 -9.07 -10.85 -12.86
CA SER A 70 -9.58 -11.45 -14.08
C SER A 70 -9.14 -10.63 -15.28
N LYS A 71 -8.91 -11.32 -16.42
CA LYS A 71 -8.69 -10.64 -17.68
C LYS A 71 -9.85 -9.70 -17.99
N TYR A 72 -9.52 -8.48 -18.41
CA TYR A 72 -10.48 -7.54 -18.95
C TYR A 72 -9.93 -6.87 -20.22
N THR A 73 -10.83 -6.42 -21.08
CA THR A 73 -10.49 -5.70 -22.31
C THR A 73 -10.81 -4.24 -22.10
N LEU A 74 -9.86 -3.38 -22.42
CA LEU A 74 -10.08 -1.96 -22.52
C LEU A 74 -10.67 -1.65 -23.89
N ASP A 75 -11.99 -1.56 -24.00
CA ASP A 75 -12.70 -1.32 -25.27
C ASP A 75 -12.18 -0.12 -26.05
N TYR A 76 -11.70 0.86 -25.31
CA TYR A 76 -11.14 2.10 -25.82
C TYR A 76 -9.90 1.91 -26.71
N CYS A 77 -8.98 1.04 -26.29
CA CYS A 77 -7.72 0.79 -26.99
C CYS A 77 -7.68 -0.56 -27.70
N GLY A 78 -8.67 -1.42 -27.49
CA GLY A 78 -8.69 -2.78 -28.00
C GLY A 78 -7.57 -3.66 -27.41
N VAL A 79 -7.05 -3.30 -26.25
CA VAL A 79 -5.97 -4.02 -25.58
C VAL A 79 -6.56 -4.94 -24.52
N ASP A 80 -6.16 -6.21 -24.57
CA ASP A 80 -6.46 -7.18 -23.54
C ASP A 80 -5.47 -7.03 -22.38
N VAL A 81 -5.97 -6.91 -21.14
CA VAL A 81 -5.16 -6.79 -19.94
C VAL A 81 -5.36 -8.05 -19.09
N GLU A 82 -4.28 -8.78 -18.82
CA GLU A 82 -4.28 -10.00 -18.01
C GLU A 82 -3.39 -9.89 -16.77
N LYS A 83 -2.45 -8.96 -16.77
CA LYS A 83 -1.43 -8.76 -15.74
C LYS A 83 -1.04 -7.30 -15.63
N TRP A 84 -0.38 -6.95 -14.54
CA TRP A 84 -0.01 -5.56 -14.23
C TRP A 84 0.88 -4.93 -15.31
N SER A 85 1.84 -5.68 -15.85
CA SER A 85 2.72 -5.15 -16.89
C SER A 85 2.01 -4.82 -18.20
N ASP A 86 0.81 -5.34 -18.44
CA ASP A 86 0.01 -4.96 -19.62
C ASP A 86 -0.54 -3.52 -19.52
N LEU A 87 -0.52 -2.93 -18.31
CA LEU A 87 -0.92 -1.55 -18.06
C LEU A 87 0.24 -0.56 -18.15
N ILE A 88 1.47 -1.04 -18.34
CA ILE A 88 2.67 -0.19 -18.40
C ILE A 88 2.78 0.42 -19.79
N PRO A 89 2.99 1.76 -19.91
CA PRO A 89 3.28 2.38 -21.20
C PRO A 89 4.58 1.82 -21.80
N ALA A 90 4.67 1.81 -23.11
CA ALA A 90 5.93 1.46 -23.76
C ALA A 90 7.06 2.42 -23.31
N ALA A 91 8.30 1.94 -23.31
CA ALA A 91 9.43 2.68 -22.73
C ALA A 91 9.73 4.03 -23.45
N ASP A 92 9.35 4.16 -24.69
CA ASP A 92 9.44 5.39 -25.49
C ASP A 92 8.21 6.32 -25.31
N GLU A 93 7.24 5.91 -24.52
CA GLU A 93 6.00 6.64 -24.25
C GLU A 93 5.93 7.19 -22.82
N GLN A 94 7.07 7.47 -22.22
CA GLN A 94 7.14 8.05 -20.87
C GLN A 94 6.76 9.53 -20.80
N ALA A 95 6.77 10.20 -21.95
CA ALA A 95 6.45 11.62 -22.03
C ALA A 95 4.95 11.85 -21.82
N TYR A 96 4.63 12.98 -21.23
CA TYR A 96 3.26 13.43 -21.04
C TYR A 96 2.47 13.43 -22.34
N GLY A 97 1.35 12.72 -22.38
CA GLY A 97 0.49 12.61 -23.57
C GLY A 97 0.97 11.66 -24.65
N ALA A 98 2.05 10.91 -24.44
CA ALA A 98 2.63 10.03 -25.46
C ALA A 98 1.98 8.64 -25.52
N SER A 99 1.34 8.17 -24.46
CA SER A 99 0.73 6.84 -24.42
C SER A 99 -0.76 6.88 -24.70
N ALA A 100 -1.19 6.26 -25.79
CA ALA A 100 -2.60 6.11 -26.13
C ALA A 100 -3.39 5.36 -25.04
N LEU A 101 -2.77 4.36 -24.41
CA LEU A 101 -3.43 3.56 -23.39
C LEU A 101 -3.71 4.33 -22.09
N ILE A 102 -2.82 5.24 -21.71
CA ILE A 102 -2.86 5.89 -20.39
C ILE A 102 -3.17 7.38 -20.50
N TYR A 103 -2.66 8.05 -21.55
CA TYR A 103 -2.74 9.50 -21.68
C TYR A 103 -3.78 9.97 -22.69
N ASP A 104 -4.14 9.15 -23.67
CA ASP A 104 -5.02 9.53 -24.78
C ASP A 104 -6.46 9.00 -24.60
N MET A 105 -6.95 8.99 -23.39
CA MET A 105 -8.36 8.67 -23.09
C MET A 105 -9.28 9.88 -23.20
N VAL A 106 -8.73 11.02 -23.60
CA VAL A 106 -9.49 12.24 -23.86
C VAL A 106 -10.53 11.98 -24.95
N ASN A 107 -11.79 12.37 -24.69
CA ASN A 107 -12.95 12.14 -25.53
C ASN A 107 -13.44 10.69 -25.63
N SER A 108 -12.90 9.78 -24.84
CA SER A 108 -13.48 8.44 -24.67
C SER A 108 -14.72 8.49 -23.79
N SER A 109 -15.72 7.69 -24.10
CA SER A 109 -16.82 7.39 -23.20
C SER A 109 -16.51 6.22 -22.26
N ALA A 110 -15.36 5.57 -22.44
CA ALA A 110 -14.90 4.46 -21.61
C ALA A 110 -14.21 4.99 -20.36
N GLU A 111 -14.49 4.38 -19.25
CA GLU A 111 -13.83 4.60 -17.97
C GLU A 111 -12.60 3.70 -17.88
N TYR A 112 -11.41 4.30 -17.69
CA TYR A 112 -10.21 3.51 -17.44
C TYR A 112 -10.09 3.21 -15.95
N HIS A 113 -9.98 1.93 -15.62
CA HIS A 113 -9.76 1.51 -14.24
C HIS A 113 -8.90 0.25 -14.17
N TRP A 114 -8.29 0.03 -13.03
CA TRP A 114 -7.66 -1.22 -12.66
C TRP A 114 -8.14 -1.67 -11.28
N SER A 115 -8.07 -2.97 -11.01
CA SER A 115 -8.54 -3.56 -9.76
C SER A 115 -7.72 -4.78 -9.39
N ASP A 116 -7.32 -4.86 -8.12
CA ASP A 116 -6.75 -6.04 -7.47
C ASP A 116 -7.86 -6.89 -6.82
N GLU A 117 -8.93 -7.16 -7.56
CA GLU A 117 -10.23 -7.65 -7.11
C GLU A 117 -10.19 -8.96 -6.32
N ASN A 118 -9.25 -9.84 -6.63
CA ASN A 118 -9.14 -11.17 -6.01
C ASN A 118 -8.06 -11.25 -4.91
N ASN A 119 -7.45 -10.13 -4.54
CA ASN A 119 -6.44 -10.05 -3.50
C ASN A 119 -6.81 -8.99 -2.46
N THR A 120 -6.28 -7.77 -2.57
CA THR A 120 -6.56 -6.68 -1.62
C THR A 120 -7.94 -6.07 -1.80
N GLY A 121 -8.54 -6.20 -2.98
CA GLY A 121 -9.78 -5.53 -3.34
C GLY A 121 -9.62 -4.05 -3.69
N LEU A 122 -8.39 -3.52 -3.67
CA LEU A 122 -8.12 -2.14 -4.06
C LEU A 122 -8.32 -1.93 -5.56
N SER A 123 -8.88 -0.80 -5.91
CA SER A 123 -9.14 -0.39 -7.28
C SER A 123 -8.92 1.10 -7.45
N HIS A 124 -8.62 1.50 -8.67
CA HIS A 124 -8.49 2.90 -9.07
C HIS A 124 -9.20 3.14 -10.37
N THR A 125 -9.91 4.26 -10.45
CA THR A 125 -10.50 4.80 -11.66
C THR A 125 -9.88 6.15 -11.94
N PHE A 126 -9.44 6.37 -13.19
CA PHE A 126 -8.89 7.66 -13.58
C PHE A 126 -9.91 8.77 -13.40
N PRO A 127 -9.47 9.95 -12.95
CA PRO A 127 -10.32 11.12 -12.85
C PRO A 127 -10.88 11.54 -14.21
N TYR A 128 -12.15 11.92 -14.23
CA TYR A 128 -12.76 12.54 -15.41
C TYR A 128 -12.25 13.98 -15.56
N ASN A 129 -11.67 14.28 -16.70
CA ASN A 129 -11.10 15.59 -16.96
C ASN A 129 -11.31 16.00 -18.42
N TRP A 130 -11.68 17.26 -18.66
CA TRP A 130 -11.78 17.88 -19.99
C TRP A 130 -12.60 17.10 -21.04
N GLY A 131 -13.60 16.34 -20.59
CA GLY A 131 -14.48 15.56 -21.48
C GLY A 131 -14.09 14.09 -21.61
N GLY A 132 -13.17 13.60 -20.78
CA GLY A 132 -12.75 12.19 -20.75
C GLY A 132 -11.97 11.83 -19.50
N TYR A 133 -11.54 10.61 -19.43
CA TYR A 133 -10.64 10.12 -18.38
C TYR A 133 -9.20 10.26 -18.88
N SER A 134 -8.33 10.90 -18.11
CA SER A 134 -6.96 11.16 -18.54
C SER A 134 -6.02 11.39 -17.36
N PHE A 135 -4.77 11.01 -17.53
CA PHE A 135 -3.71 11.24 -16.55
C PHE A 135 -3.41 12.73 -16.34
N SER A 136 -3.77 13.60 -17.29
CA SER A 136 -3.60 15.05 -17.14
C SER A 136 -4.48 15.67 -16.06
N GLY A 137 -5.51 14.97 -15.59
CA GLY A 137 -6.35 15.38 -14.47
C GLY A 137 -6.00 14.70 -13.16
N GLY A 138 -4.88 14.02 -13.10
CA GLY A 138 -4.50 13.13 -12.02
C GLY A 138 -4.63 11.67 -12.41
N GLY A 139 -4.36 10.76 -11.50
CA GLY A 139 -4.48 9.33 -11.73
C GLY A 139 -3.27 8.54 -11.26
N MET A 140 -3.41 7.22 -11.30
CA MET A 140 -2.42 6.26 -10.84
C MET A 140 -2.10 5.28 -11.95
N VAL A 141 -0.91 5.40 -12.54
CA VAL A 141 -0.43 4.54 -13.64
C VAL A 141 0.58 3.53 -13.11
N ILE A 142 0.63 2.37 -13.75
CA ILE A 142 1.63 1.35 -13.44
C ILE A 142 2.90 1.65 -14.23
N SER A 143 4.06 1.53 -13.57
CA SER A 143 5.37 1.74 -14.17
C SER A 143 6.37 0.67 -13.72
N ASN A 144 7.44 0.52 -14.47
CA ASN A 144 8.64 -0.25 -14.13
C ASN A 144 9.93 0.50 -14.48
N MET A 145 9.81 1.79 -14.69
CA MET A 145 10.91 2.63 -15.19
C MET A 145 11.78 3.08 -14.03
N THR A 146 12.96 2.49 -13.92
CA THR A 146 13.92 2.73 -12.86
C THR A 146 15.27 3.17 -13.44
N THR A 147 15.99 3.99 -12.70
CA THR A 147 17.36 4.36 -13.02
C THR A 147 18.15 4.62 -11.73
N THR A 148 19.45 4.38 -11.78
CA THR A 148 20.42 4.80 -10.77
C THR A 148 21.36 5.85 -11.32
N ASP A 149 21.15 6.30 -12.55
CA ASP A 149 21.97 7.33 -13.19
C ASP A 149 21.48 8.73 -12.79
N GLU A 150 22.13 9.33 -11.80
CA GLU A 150 21.84 10.70 -11.37
C GLU A 150 22.10 11.74 -12.50
N ALA A 151 22.79 11.36 -13.58
CA ALA A 151 22.99 12.27 -14.70
C ALA A 151 21.67 12.67 -15.37
N MET A 152 20.60 11.84 -15.23
CA MET A 152 19.28 12.21 -15.72
C MET A 152 18.70 13.42 -14.98
N LEU A 153 19.13 13.71 -13.76
CA LEU A 153 18.74 14.93 -13.02
C LEU A 153 19.40 16.19 -13.58
N GLN A 154 20.23 16.06 -14.62
CA GLN A 154 20.82 17.17 -15.38
C GLN A 154 20.26 17.21 -16.81
N ASP A 155 19.37 16.28 -17.17
CA ASP A 155 18.77 16.22 -18.50
C ASP A 155 17.68 17.29 -18.61
N THR A 156 17.79 18.14 -19.60
CA THR A 156 16.79 19.18 -19.89
C THR A 156 15.49 18.59 -20.46
N ASP A 157 15.51 17.33 -20.89
CA ASP A 157 14.34 16.62 -21.39
C ASP A 157 13.68 15.72 -20.31
N ILE A 158 13.69 16.21 -19.09
CA ILE A 158 13.14 15.51 -17.91
C ILE A 158 11.68 15.07 -18.10
N TYR A 159 10.94 15.78 -18.95
CA TYR A 159 9.54 15.42 -19.25
C TYR A 159 9.37 14.06 -19.92
N ASN A 160 10.46 13.48 -20.46
CA ASN A 160 10.49 12.09 -20.93
C ASN A 160 10.66 11.08 -19.78
N HIS A 161 10.85 11.55 -18.55
CA HIS A 161 11.09 10.71 -17.36
C HIS A 161 9.97 10.81 -16.33
N GLN A 162 8.75 11.20 -16.71
CA GLN A 162 7.62 11.39 -15.81
C GLN A 162 7.24 10.13 -15.04
N LEU A 163 7.44 8.95 -15.64
CA LEU A 163 7.09 7.66 -15.04
C LEU A 163 8.31 6.93 -14.46
N SER A 164 9.42 7.62 -14.24
CA SER A 164 10.66 7.05 -13.72
C SER A 164 10.89 7.40 -12.26
N ILE A 165 11.57 6.49 -11.55
CA ILE A 165 12.09 6.73 -10.21
C ILE A 165 13.60 6.61 -10.19
N LEU A 166 14.27 7.32 -9.28
CA LEU A 166 15.72 7.23 -9.07
C LEU A 166 16.04 6.11 -8.06
N ASN A 167 15.74 4.89 -8.44
CA ASN A 167 15.96 3.68 -7.68
C ASN A 167 16.31 2.54 -8.64
N ASN A 168 16.83 1.43 -8.13
CA ASN A 168 17.17 0.26 -8.94
C ASN A 168 16.01 -0.74 -9.11
N SER A 169 14.93 -0.55 -8.38
CA SER A 169 13.73 -1.41 -8.39
C SER A 169 12.55 -0.68 -7.74
N GLY A 170 11.37 -1.26 -7.81
CA GLY A 170 10.26 -0.94 -6.92
C GLY A 170 10.58 -1.29 -5.46
N ALA A 171 9.64 -1.08 -4.56
CA ALA A 171 9.83 -1.35 -3.14
C ALA A 171 10.14 -2.84 -2.90
N ASN A 172 11.01 -3.10 -1.92
CA ASN A 172 11.43 -4.47 -1.56
C ASN A 172 11.96 -5.32 -2.72
N GLY A 173 12.41 -4.68 -3.82
CA GLY A 173 12.96 -5.37 -4.98
C GLY A 173 11.91 -5.77 -6.02
N SER A 174 10.69 -5.23 -5.95
CA SER A 174 9.64 -5.43 -6.95
C SER A 174 10.06 -4.89 -8.33
N SER A 175 9.40 -5.37 -9.37
CA SER A 175 9.65 -4.90 -10.75
C SER A 175 8.74 -3.75 -11.12
N ASN A 176 7.51 -3.76 -10.62
CA ASN A 176 6.47 -2.80 -10.94
C ASN A 176 6.10 -1.98 -9.71
N PHE A 177 5.57 -0.79 -9.94
CA PHE A 177 5.06 0.12 -8.93
C PHE A 177 4.04 1.07 -9.56
N ALA A 178 3.35 1.88 -8.79
CA ALA A 178 2.46 2.91 -9.32
C ALA A 178 3.10 4.29 -9.22
N ILE A 179 2.84 5.12 -10.25
CA ILE A 179 3.14 6.57 -10.23
C ILE A 179 1.82 7.33 -10.23
N VAL A 180 1.74 8.33 -9.38
CA VAL A 180 0.58 9.21 -9.24
C VAL A 180 0.95 10.61 -9.69
N TYR A 181 0.12 11.20 -10.53
CA TYR A 181 0.17 12.62 -10.84
C TYR A 181 -0.85 13.37 -9.98
N ASN A 182 -0.39 14.36 -9.24
CA ASN A 182 -1.24 15.30 -8.53
C ASN A 182 -1.47 16.52 -9.43
N ASP A 183 -2.72 16.82 -9.73
CA ASP A 183 -3.04 18.05 -10.47
C ASP A 183 -2.39 19.27 -9.77
N SER A 184 -1.87 20.18 -10.55
CA SER A 184 -1.20 21.38 -10.06
C SER A 184 -2.12 22.35 -9.31
N GLN A 185 -3.44 22.20 -9.43
CA GLN A 185 -4.38 23.08 -8.73
C GLN A 185 -4.37 22.80 -7.22
N VAL A 186 -4.20 23.86 -6.43
CA VAL A 186 -4.35 23.78 -4.98
C VAL A 186 -5.80 23.53 -4.61
N ASN A 187 -6.05 22.57 -3.74
CA ASN A 187 -7.38 22.06 -3.38
C ASN A 187 -8.14 21.45 -4.57
N PRO A 188 -7.58 20.47 -5.26
CA PRO A 188 -8.22 19.86 -6.40
C PRO A 188 -9.55 19.21 -6.00
N GLU A 189 -10.59 19.38 -6.81
CA GLU A 189 -11.84 18.63 -6.65
C GLU A 189 -11.62 17.14 -6.99
N VAL A 190 -10.68 16.89 -7.91
CA VAL A 190 -10.29 15.55 -8.33
C VAL A 190 -9.22 15.02 -7.41
N LYS A 191 -9.51 13.91 -6.76
CA LYS A 191 -8.59 13.24 -5.85
C LYS A 191 -8.14 11.91 -6.43
N ASN A 192 -6.84 11.64 -6.36
CA ASN A 192 -6.29 10.33 -6.66
C ASN A 192 -6.76 9.33 -5.60
N THR A 193 -7.63 8.41 -5.95
CA THR A 193 -8.36 7.58 -4.99
C THR A 193 -8.14 6.10 -5.25
N LEU A 194 -7.80 5.37 -4.21
CA LEU A 194 -7.94 3.92 -4.10
C LEU A 194 -9.25 3.62 -3.39
N SER A 195 -10.09 2.77 -3.97
CA SER A 195 -11.36 2.34 -3.39
C SER A 195 -11.39 0.83 -3.23
N PHE A 196 -12.11 0.34 -2.24
CA PHE A 196 -12.35 -1.10 -2.14
C PHE A 196 -13.52 -1.50 -3.05
N ALA A 197 -13.27 -2.42 -3.98
CA ALA A 197 -14.22 -2.83 -5.01
C ALA A 197 -15.48 -3.51 -4.44
N ASP A 198 -15.38 -4.10 -3.25
CA ASP A 198 -16.52 -4.71 -2.54
C ASP A 198 -17.40 -3.69 -1.80
N GLY A 199 -16.99 -2.42 -1.76
CA GLY A 199 -17.70 -1.34 -1.07
C GLY A 199 -17.69 -1.44 0.46
N ASN A 200 -16.97 -2.40 1.03
CA ASN A 200 -16.82 -2.56 2.48
C ASN A 200 -15.63 -1.75 3.00
N ALA A 201 -15.62 -1.53 4.31
CA ALA A 201 -14.51 -0.87 4.97
C ALA A 201 -13.42 -1.89 5.33
N HIS A 202 -12.18 -1.54 5.02
CA HIS A 202 -10.97 -2.31 5.34
C HIS A 202 -9.90 -1.38 5.91
N THR A 203 -8.87 -1.95 6.53
CA THR A 203 -7.75 -1.18 7.06
C THR A 203 -6.57 -1.23 6.10
N ILE A 204 -6.14 -0.07 5.59
CA ILE A 204 -4.84 0.06 4.92
C ILE A 204 -3.80 0.28 6.01
N LYS A 205 -2.86 -0.65 6.14
CA LYS A 205 -1.84 -0.60 7.21
C LYS A 205 -0.68 0.30 6.84
N SER A 206 -0.19 0.14 5.62
CA SER A 206 0.99 0.86 5.16
C SER A 206 1.13 0.77 3.64
N MET A 207 1.95 1.62 3.09
CA MET A 207 2.50 1.52 1.73
C MET A 207 3.94 2.03 1.72
N TYR A 208 4.66 1.79 0.64
CA TYR A 208 5.93 2.45 0.40
C TYR A 208 5.72 3.59 -0.58
N VAL A 209 6.44 4.69 -0.37
CA VAL A 209 6.37 5.89 -1.23
C VAL A 209 7.77 6.42 -1.51
N CYS A 210 7.95 7.04 -2.68
CA CYS A 210 9.16 7.82 -3.00
C CYS A 210 8.85 8.97 -3.96
N ILE A 211 9.81 9.88 -4.12
CA ILE A 211 9.73 11.03 -5.04
C ILE A 211 10.20 10.57 -6.42
N PRO A 212 9.35 10.65 -7.46
CA PRO A 212 9.75 10.34 -8.84
C PRO A 212 10.73 11.36 -9.42
N ALA A 213 11.40 10.92 -10.49
CA ALA A 213 12.49 11.64 -11.10
C ALA A 213 12.14 13.06 -11.56
N ILE A 214 10.97 13.26 -12.14
CA ILE A 214 10.54 14.57 -12.64
C ILE A 214 10.35 15.57 -11.49
N THR A 215 9.69 15.17 -10.41
CA THR A 215 9.50 16.02 -9.23
C THR A 215 10.86 16.34 -8.59
N LEU A 216 11.69 15.30 -8.41
CA LEU A 216 13.03 15.44 -7.86
C LEU A 216 13.90 16.40 -8.69
N TYR A 217 13.87 16.29 -10.02
CA TYR A 217 14.57 17.21 -10.90
C TYR A 217 14.17 18.67 -10.66
N CYS A 218 12.84 18.92 -10.61
CA CYS A 218 12.32 20.27 -10.42
C CYS A 218 12.67 20.83 -9.03
N MET A 219 12.66 20.00 -7.99
CA MET A 219 13.07 20.40 -6.64
C MET A 219 14.57 20.74 -6.57
N ILE A 220 15.42 20.06 -7.36
CA ILE A 220 16.87 20.33 -7.37
C ILE A 220 17.23 21.52 -8.25
N ASN A 221 16.63 21.62 -9.44
CA ASN A 221 17.07 22.56 -10.47
C ASN A 221 16.09 23.70 -10.69
N GLY A 222 14.86 23.59 -10.22
CA GLY A 222 13.75 24.42 -10.67
C GLY A 222 13.30 24.07 -12.10
N ASN A 223 12.34 24.82 -12.60
CA ASN A 223 11.84 24.77 -13.97
C ASN A 223 11.35 26.15 -14.40
N ASP A 224 10.63 26.27 -15.52
CA ASP A 224 10.08 27.54 -15.99
C ASP A 224 9.04 28.17 -15.02
N PHE A 225 8.51 27.40 -14.08
CA PHE A 225 7.46 27.79 -13.15
C PHE A 225 7.91 27.79 -11.70
N SER A 226 8.76 26.83 -11.27
CA SER A 226 9.24 26.66 -9.90
C SER A 226 10.72 27.02 -9.78
N GLN A 227 11.14 27.43 -8.59
CA GLN A 227 12.55 27.56 -8.24
C GLN A 227 13.06 26.23 -7.62
N ALA A 228 14.37 26.04 -7.62
CA ALA A 228 14.98 24.98 -6.82
C ALA A 228 14.58 25.20 -5.33
N TYR A 229 14.37 24.09 -4.63
CA TYR A 229 13.99 24.13 -3.21
C TYR A 229 15.07 24.80 -2.35
N ASP A 230 14.65 25.63 -1.43
CA ASP A 230 15.47 26.27 -0.42
C ASP A 230 15.08 25.82 1.01
N ASP A 231 15.70 26.42 2.02
CA ASP A 231 15.51 26.03 3.43
C ASP A 231 14.07 26.14 3.94
N ASP A 232 13.22 26.93 3.29
CA ASP A 232 11.82 27.16 3.68
C ASP A 232 10.82 26.28 2.90
N ASP A 233 11.29 25.54 1.90
CA ASP A 233 10.45 24.68 1.07
C ASP A 233 10.15 23.34 1.71
N PHE A 234 9.03 22.75 1.33
CA PHE A 234 8.63 21.38 1.72
C PHE A 234 7.82 20.68 0.62
N LEU A 235 7.84 19.37 0.66
CA LEU A 235 6.95 18.51 -0.11
C LEU A 235 6.26 17.52 0.84
N LYS A 236 4.94 17.54 0.86
CA LYS A 236 4.12 16.72 1.75
C LYS A 236 3.11 15.89 0.93
N LEU A 237 2.91 14.65 1.32
CA LEU A 237 1.87 13.76 0.80
C LEU A 237 0.82 13.55 1.90
N VAL A 238 -0.45 13.69 1.54
CA VAL A 238 -1.60 13.60 2.43
C VAL A 238 -2.53 12.49 1.97
N ALA A 239 -2.86 11.57 2.87
CA ALA A 239 -3.88 10.54 2.67
C ALA A 239 -5.14 10.89 3.46
N THR A 240 -6.28 10.92 2.79
CA THR A 240 -7.60 11.12 3.40
C THR A 240 -8.42 9.84 3.24
N GLY A 241 -8.63 9.13 4.32
CA GLY A 241 -9.47 7.94 4.37
C GLY A 241 -10.93 8.29 4.60
N THR A 242 -11.83 7.81 3.73
CA THR A 242 -13.27 7.97 3.86
C THR A 242 -13.87 6.72 4.51
N LYS A 243 -14.60 6.90 5.59
CA LYS A 243 -15.29 5.83 6.33
C LYS A 243 -16.66 5.51 5.71
N ALA A 244 -17.20 4.35 6.04
CA ALA A 244 -18.52 3.92 5.55
C ALA A 244 -19.67 4.91 5.91
N ASP A 245 -19.52 5.71 6.94
CA ASP A 245 -20.49 6.74 7.35
C ASP A 245 -20.20 8.13 6.75
N GLY A 246 -19.19 8.24 5.88
CA GLY A 246 -18.78 9.47 5.21
C GLY A 246 -17.85 10.37 6.04
N ARG A 247 -17.50 9.98 7.27
CA ARG A 247 -16.45 10.70 8.04
C ARG A 247 -15.09 10.47 7.43
N GLU A 248 -14.20 11.42 7.60
CA GLU A 248 -12.83 11.35 7.09
C GLU A 248 -11.82 11.24 8.24
N SER A 249 -10.70 10.64 7.94
CA SER A 249 -9.49 10.60 8.76
C SER A 249 -8.30 10.93 7.87
N VAL A 250 -7.28 11.59 8.41
CA VAL A 250 -6.15 12.12 7.63
C VAL A 250 -4.84 11.68 8.25
N VAL A 251 -3.90 11.29 7.39
CA VAL A 251 -2.51 11.00 7.75
C VAL A 251 -1.60 11.67 6.72
N GLU A 252 -0.51 12.24 7.18
CA GLU A 252 0.46 12.95 6.36
C GLU A 252 1.85 12.34 6.47
N ILE A 253 2.63 12.45 5.41
CA ILE A 253 4.07 12.18 5.42
C ILE A 253 4.81 13.33 4.74
N LEU A 254 5.88 13.78 5.36
CA LEU A 254 6.78 14.76 4.78
C LEU A 254 7.78 14.01 3.89
N LEU A 255 7.74 14.26 2.58
CA LEU A 255 8.63 13.64 1.60
C LEU A 255 9.95 14.42 1.46
N ALA A 256 9.90 15.74 1.65
CA ALA A 256 11.08 16.59 1.62
C ALA A 256 10.89 17.83 2.50
N GLU A 257 11.98 18.31 3.10
CA GLU A 257 12.04 19.56 3.87
C GLU A 257 13.36 20.25 3.61
N GLY A 258 13.28 21.52 3.20
CA GLY A 258 14.43 22.35 2.88
C GLY A 258 15.21 21.85 1.65
N ASP A 259 16.41 22.36 1.50
CA ASP A 259 17.35 22.06 0.40
C ASP A 259 18.22 20.81 0.66
N LYS A 260 17.95 20.08 1.74
CA LYS A 260 18.76 18.94 2.16
C LYS A 260 18.38 17.65 1.41
N TYR A 261 18.77 17.59 0.16
CA TYR A 261 18.61 16.44 -0.72
C TYR A 261 18.81 15.07 -0.04
N SER A 262 19.79 14.93 0.87
CA SER A 262 20.06 13.67 1.58
C SER A 262 18.98 13.25 2.59
N THR A 263 18.01 14.10 2.87
CA THR A 263 16.90 13.82 3.80
C THR A 263 15.57 13.60 3.07
N TRP A 264 15.54 13.79 1.75
CA TRP A 264 14.34 13.62 0.95
C TRP A 264 14.01 12.14 0.73
N ALA A 265 12.74 11.81 0.58
CA ALA A 265 12.26 10.45 0.34
C ALA A 265 12.52 10.01 -1.12
N ILE A 266 13.80 9.97 -1.51
CA ILE A 266 14.25 9.48 -2.81
C ILE A 266 14.20 7.95 -2.82
N ASP A 267 14.71 7.33 -1.76
CA ASP A 267 14.56 5.89 -1.52
C ASP A 267 13.14 5.58 -1.03
N TRP A 268 12.70 4.35 -1.28
CA TRP A 268 11.42 3.85 -0.82
C TRP A 268 11.25 3.99 0.70
N THR A 269 10.30 4.80 1.11
CA THR A 269 10.01 5.10 2.50
C THR A 269 8.69 4.47 2.89
N LYS A 270 8.68 3.65 3.95
CA LYS A 270 7.46 3.05 4.46
C LYS A 270 6.59 4.09 5.16
N TRP A 271 5.35 4.22 4.74
CA TRP A 271 4.34 5.10 5.31
C TRP A 271 3.27 4.30 6.05
N ASP A 272 3.14 4.53 7.35
CA ASP A 272 2.10 3.94 8.19
C ASP A 272 0.77 4.68 7.99
N LEU A 273 -0.24 3.96 7.53
CA LEU A 273 -1.59 4.46 7.27
C LEU A 273 -2.62 3.89 8.27
N SER A 274 -2.19 3.09 9.24
CA SER A 274 -3.07 2.35 10.15
C SER A 274 -3.99 3.26 10.96
N SER A 275 -3.59 4.50 11.25
CA SER A 275 -4.40 5.48 11.98
C SER A 275 -5.58 6.04 11.19
N LEU A 276 -5.66 5.80 9.86
CA LEU A 276 -6.89 6.04 9.09
C LEU A 276 -8.05 5.18 9.62
N GLY A 277 -7.75 4.00 10.20
CA GLY A 277 -8.72 3.02 10.65
C GLY A 277 -9.39 2.30 9.48
N GLU A 278 -10.59 1.78 9.69
CA GLU A 278 -11.39 1.16 8.62
C GLU A 278 -11.97 2.23 7.68
N VAL A 279 -11.67 2.10 6.38
CA VAL A 279 -12.07 3.04 5.33
C VAL A 279 -12.62 2.31 4.11
N VAL A 280 -13.55 2.90 3.39
CA VAL A 280 -14.07 2.39 2.11
C VAL A 280 -13.22 2.87 0.93
N SER A 281 -12.48 3.96 1.13
CA SER A 281 -11.55 4.50 0.15
C SER A 281 -10.49 5.38 0.83
N VAL A 282 -9.37 5.57 0.16
CA VAL A 282 -8.36 6.56 0.52
C VAL A 282 -8.02 7.40 -0.69
N SER A 283 -8.02 8.72 -0.52
CA SER A 283 -7.59 9.66 -1.55
C SER A 283 -6.28 10.32 -1.16
N PHE A 284 -5.46 10.63 -2.16
CA PHE A 284 -4.15 11.23 -1.99
C PHE A 284 -4.07 12.58 -2.67
N HIS A 285 -3.40 13.52 -2.02
CA HIS A 285 -2.97 14.76 -2.65
C HIS A 285 -1.60 15.19 -2.09
N MET A 286 -0.91 16.02 -2.84
CA MET A 286 0.38 16.56 -2.45
C MET A 286 0.26 18.06 -2.17
N GLU A 287 1.10 18.55 -1.28
CA GLU A 287 1.22 19.96 -0.94
C GLU A 287 2.70 20.37 -0.97
N GLU A 288 2.97 21.57 -1.44
CA GLU A 288 4.30 22.19 -1.40
C GLU A 288 4.24 23.65 -0.99
N ALA A 289 5.39 24.24 -0.69
CA ALA A 289 5.49 25.64 -0.30
C ALA A 289 5.35 26.62 -1.48
N GLN A 290 5.78 26.22 -2.67
CA GLN A 290 5.81 27.11 -3.84
C GLN A 290 4.45 27.14 -4.55
N ILE A 291 3.71 28.22 -4.37
CA ILE A 291 2.36 28.39 -4.91
C ILE A 291 2.28 29.71 -5.69
N ASP A 292 1.67 29.67 -6.89
CA ASP A 292 1.23 30.87 -7.60
C ASP A 292 -0.24 31.16 -7.28
N ASP A 293 -0.52 32.39 -6.91
CA ASP A 293 -1.87 32.88 -6.65
C ASP A 293 -2.29 33.90 -7.71
N TYR A 294 -3.23 33.48 -8.57
CA TYR A 294 -3.79 34.36 -9.60
C TYR A 294 -5.05 35.12 -9.16
N GLY A 295 -5.43 35.00 -7.88
CA GLY A 295 -6.59 35.66 -7.28
C GLY A 295 -7.93 34.97 -7.59
N TYR A 296 -8.00 34.06 -8.56
CA TYR A 296 -9.15 33.23 -8.85
C TYR A 296 -8.87 31.73 -8.65
N ALA A 297 -7.60 31.31 -8.68
CA ALA A 297 -7.15 29.98 -8.37
C ALA A 297 -5.68 30.02 -7.95
N GLN A 298 -5.29 29.06 -7.13
CA GLN A 298 -3.92 28.84 -6.71
C GLN A 298 -3.39 27.55 -7.33
N TYR A 299 -2.11 27.56 -7.72
CA TYR A 299 -1.46 26.44 -8.39
C TYR A 299 -0.11 26.15 -7.77
N TYR A 300 0.18 24.88 -7.55
CA TYR A 300 1.51 24.41 -7.22
C TYR A 300 2.44 24.60 -8.42
N LYS A 301 3.68 24.96 -8.17
CA LYS A 301 4.65 25.34 -9.20
C LYS A 301 5.48 24.16 -9.66
N THR A 302 5.75 23.21 -8.74
CA THR A 302 6.48 21.99 -9.04
C THR A 302 5.52 20.95 -9.63
N PRO A 303 5.90 20.19 -10.67
CA PRO A 303 5.15 19.01 -11.09
C PRO A 303 5.13 17.98 -9.96
N LEU A 304 3.99 17.82 -9.31
CA LEU A 304 3.85 16.98 -8.13
C LEU A 304 3.49 15.56 -8.52
N TYR A 305 4.47 14.67 -8.41
CA TYR A 305 4.31 13.23 -8.59
C TYR A 305 4.81 12.51 -7.34
N PHE A 306 4.19 11.38 -7.02
CA PHE A 306 4.75 10.42 -6.08
C PHE A 306 4.63 9.01 -6.65
N ALA A 307 5.55 8.14 -6.27
CA ALA A 307 5.43 6.71 -6.54
C ALA A 307 4.97 5.98 -5.28
N PHE A 308 4.22 4.89 -5.45
CA PHE A 308 3.87 4.02 -4.34
C PHE A 308 3.90 2.54 -4.75
N ASP A 309 4.09 1.68 -3.74
CA ASP A 309 4.18 0.24 -3.92
C ASP A 309 3.84 -0.49 -2.61
N ASP A 310 3.68 -1.81 -2.67
CA ASP A 310 3.48 -2.70 -1.52
C ASP A 310 2.40 -2.19 -0.54
N VAL A 311 1.17 -1.97 -1.04
CA VAL A 311 0.06 -1.51 -0.20
C VAL A 311 -0.49 -2.66 0.64
N GLU A 312 -0.26 -2.60 1.95
CA GLU A 312 -0.67 -3.62 2.92
C GLU A 312 -2.09 -3.35 3.41
N VAL A 313 -2.99 -4.31 3.21
CA VAL A 313 -4.41 -4.27 3.60
C VAL A 313 -4.75 -5.41 4.56
N GLN A 314 -5.57 -5.09 5.56
CA GLN A 314 -6.07 -6.04 6.58
C GLN A 314 -7.60 -6.05 6.61
#